data_ef895fbb062cbf695bf32611bfef18ca
#
_entry.id   ef895fbb062cbf695bf32611bfef18ca
#
_cell.length_a   1.000
_cell.length_b   1.000
_cell.length_c   1.000
_cell.angle_alpha   90.00
_cell.angle_beta   90.00
_cell.angle_gamma   90.00
#
_symmetry.space_group_name_H-M   'P 1'
#
loop_
_entity.id
_entity.type
_entity.pdbx_description
1 polymer ?
#
loop_
_entity_poly.entity_id
_entity_poly.type
_entity_poly.pdbx_seq_one_letter_code
_entity_poly.pdbx_strand_id
1 'polypeptide(L)'
;MKQIDLHIHSSASDGTDSPAEVVRKAGALDLAAVAITDHDTVAGCAEAAAEGQKLGVEAVSGVELTSRYGRTIHILGYYLRTNSPVLTRTLDRIISERDERNRKMARMMAADGIAIDYDEMKCRFGSSIGRPHFGRVLVELGLAESVQDAFDRYIEKGQRYYLPRWMLSIERSVEVIREAGGVPVLAHPFQYKLEESALRQLIEHCMDHGLLGMECRYSLYDEEQSQYLLALAKEYGLVPTGGSDYHGANKPHLALGSGTGQLCVPAAWLEPLRALATSTKMRP
;
A
#
# COMPACT_ATOMS: atom_id res chain seq x y z
N MET A 1 12.54 -10.95 -21.26
CA MET A 1 13.17 -10.21 -20.14
C MET A 1 12.45 -10.61 -18.86
N LYS A 2 13.18 -10.83 -17.76
CA LYS A 2 12.53 -11.07 -16.46
C LYS A 2 11.75 -9.83 -16.01
N GLN A 3 10.66 -10.08 -15.30
CA GLN A 3 9.77 -9.06 -14.77
C GLN A 3 9.85 -9.03 -13.24
N ILE A 4 9.35 -7.96 -12.67
CA ILE A 4 9.19 -7.76 -11.23
C ILE A 4 7.78 -7.26 -10.94
N ASP A 5 7.35 -7.37 -9.67
CA ASP A 5 6.13 -6.78 -9.17
C ASP A 5 6.42 -6.12 -7.82
N LEU A 6 6.40 -4.79 -7.78
CA LEU A 6 6.82 -4.03 -6.60
C LEU A 6 5.64 -3.42 -5.82
N HIS A 7 4.39 -3.81 -6.11
CA HIS A 7 3.24 -3.31 -5.38
C HIS A 7 2.25 -4.46 -5.13
N ILE A 8 2.35 -5.05 -3.94
CA ILE A 8 1.61 -6.27 -3.58
C ILE A 8 1.17 -6.19 -2.13
N HIS A 9 -0.10 -6.56 -1.89
CA HIS A 9 -0.69 -6.68 -0.56
C HIS A 9 -0.89 -8.14 -0.17
N SER A 10 -0.51 -8.46 1.05
CA SER A 10 -0.65 -9.78 1.65
C SER A 10 -1.72 -9.79 2.75
N SER A 11 -1.91 -10.95 3.37
CA SER A 11 -2.77 -11.12 4.54
C SER A 11 -2.28 -10.35 5.78
N ALA A 12 -1.10 -9.71 5.72
CA ALA A 12 -0.65 -8.81 6.78
C ALA A 12 -1.38 -7.46 6.77
N SER A 13 -2.05 -7.10 5.66
CA SER A 13 -2.96 -5.95 5.56
C SER A 13 -4.34 -6.35 5.05
N ASP A 14 -4.60 -6.20 3.77
CA ASP A 14 -5.91 -6.43 3.15
C ASP A 14 -5.87 -7.31 1.90
N GLY A 15 -4.76 -8.00 1.65
CA GLY A 15 -4.69 -9.12 0.73
C GLY A 15 -5.23 -10.42 1.35
N THR A 16 -5.36 -11.47 0.54
CA THR A 16 -5.84 -12.79 1.00
C THR A 16 -4.74 -13.82 1.11
N ASP A 17 -3.66 -13.69 0.37
CA ASP A 17 -2.54 -14.62 0.39
C ASP A 17 -1.54 -14.25 1.50
N SER A 18 -0.97 -15.27 2.16
CA SER A 18 0.16 -15.01 3.06
C SER A 18 1.38 -14.47 2.29
N PRO A 19 2.29 -13.74 2.95
CA PRO A 19 3.52 -13.27 2.30
C PRO A 19 4.31 -14.39 1.62
N ALA A 20 4.40 -15.57 2.24
CA ALA A 20 5.06 -16.73 1.65
C ALA A 20 4.32 -17.29 0.41
N GLU A 21 2.98 -17.29 0.40
CA GLU A 21 2.19 -17.69 -0.77
C GLU A 21 2.38 -16.74 -1.95
N VAL A 22 2.43 -15.43 -1.69
CA VAL A 22 2.76 -14.42 -2.72
C VAL A 22 4.11 -14.73 -3.36
N VAL A 23 5.15 -14.99 -2.55
CA VAL A 23 6.50 -15.29 -3.06
C VAL A 23 6.52 -16.61 -3.83
N ARG A 24 5.81 -17.65 -3.39
CA ARG A 24 5.68 -18.91 -4.15
C ARG A 24 5.00 -18.70 -5.51
N LYS A 25 3.93 -17.93 -5.56
CA LYS A 25 3.27 -17.55 -6.82
C LYS A 25 4.21 -16.77 -7.73
N ALA A 26 4.98 -15.83 -7.18
CA ALA A 26 5.98 -15.06 -7.93
C ALA A 26 7.06 -15.97 -8.54
N GLY A 27 7.55 -16.95 -7.79
CA GLY A 27 8.49 -17.96 -8.29
C GLY A 27 7.90 -18.80 -9.43
N ALA A 28 6.64 -19.21 -9.30
CA ALA A 28 5.94 -19.95 -10.35
C ALA A 28 5.73 -19.12 -11.64
N LEU A 29 5.67 -17.80 -11.52
CA LEU A 29 5.55 -16.85 -12.63
C LEU A 29 6.92 -16.38 -13.18
N ASP A 30 8.04 -16.93 -12.70
CA ASP A 30 9.43 -16.52 -13.04
C ASP A 30 9.69 -15.03 -12.82
N LEU A 31 9.04 -14.41 -11.82
CA LEU A 31 9.37 -13.05 -11.43
C LEU A 31 10.74 -13.00 -10.76
N ALA A 32 11.56 -12.01 -11.12
CA ALA A 32 12.89 -11.82 -10.54
C ALA A 32 12.83 -11.27 -9.10
N ALA A 33 11.85 -10.41 -8.84
CA ALA A 33 11.61 -9.82 -7.52
C ALA A 33 10.14 -9.48 -7.31
N VAL A 34 9.76 -9.42 -6.03
CA VAL A 34 8.49 -8.87 -5.56
C VAL A 34 8.73 -7.96 -4.36
N ALA A 35 7.87 -6.96 -4.17
CA ALA A 35 7.85 -6.19 -2.93
C ALA A 35 6.51 -6.41 -2.21
N ILE A 36 6.58 -6.81 -0.94
CA ILE A 36 5.40 -6.82 -0.06
C ILE A 36 5.26 -5.40 0.48
N THR A 37 4.21 -4.72 0.05
CA THR A 37 3.93 -3.29 0.34
C THR A 37 2.62 -3.10 1.08
N ASP A 38 2.39 -3.95 2.07
CA ASP A 38 1.18 -3.94 2.90
C ASP A 38 0.86 -2.56 3.47
N HIS A 39 -0.41 -2.21 3.52
CA HIS A 39 -0.88 -0.93 4.06
C HIS A 39 -0.49 -0.73 5.52
N ASP A 40 0.34 0.28 5.77
CA ASP A 40 0.75 0.75 7.10
C ASP A 40 1.34 -0.35 8.00
N THR A 41 1.97 -1.38 7.41
CA THR A 41 2.64 -2.46 8.15
C THR A 41 3.79 -3.05 7.35
N VAL A 42 4.79 -3.59 8.07
CA VAL A 42 5.91 -4.35 7.50
C VAL A 42 5.93 -5.79 8.03
N ALA A 43 4.83 -6.23 8.66
CA ALA A 43 4.77 -7.53 9.34
C ALA A 43 5.00 -8.71 8.37
N GLY A 44 4.60 -8.58 7.09
CA GLY A 44 4.78 -9.60 6.06
C GLY A 44 6.20 -9.73 5.51
N CYS A 45 7.06 -8.71 5.71
CA CYS A 45 8.37 -8.65 5.06
C CYS A 45 9.32 -9.80 5.45
N ALA A 46 9.34 -10.19 6.72
CA ALA A 46 10.25 -11.23 7.20
C ALA A 46 9.88 -12.62 6.65
N GLU A 47 8.59 -12.93 6.59
CA GLU A 47 8.08 -14.19 6.02
C GLU A 47 8.36 -14.25 4.51
N ALA A 48 8.09 -13.16 3.78
CA ALA A 48 8.39 -13.07 2.36
C ALA A 48 9.89 -13.25 2.07
N ALA A 49 10.77 -12.59 2.85
CA ALA A 49 12.21 -12.70 2.69
C ALA A 49 12.71 -14.13 2.91
N ALA A 50 12.19 -14.81 3.94
CA ALA A 50 12.56 -16.21 4.24
C ALA A 50 12.14 -17.16 3.13
N GLU A 51 10.96 -16.98 2.53
CA GLU A 51 10.50 -17.79 1.40
C GLU A 51 11.25 -17.46 0.11
N GLY A 52 11.54 -16.16 -0.13
CA GLY A 52 12.32 -15.70 -1.28
C GLY A 52 13.73 -16.31 -1.34
N GLN A 53 14.41 -16.42 -0.19
CA GLN A 53 15.71 -17.08 -0.10
C GLN A 53 15.67 -18.55 -0.54
N LYS A 54 14.59 -19.29 -0.23
CA LYS A 54 14.44 -20.70 -0.62
C LYS A 54 14.21 -20.85 -2.12
N LEU A 55 13.51 -19.91 -2.73
CA LEU A 55 13.06 -20.00 -4.13
C LEU A 55 13.94 -19.21 -5.12
N GLY A 56 14.90 -18.42 -4.65
CA GLY A 56 15.71 -17.56 -5.50
C GLY A 56 14.94 -16.36 -6.07
N VAL A 57 13.84 -15.96 -5.42
CA VAL A 57 13.06 -14.75 -5.73
C VAL A 57 13.46 -13.67 -4.76
N GLU A 58 13.84 -12.48 -5.24
CA GLU A 58 14.14 -11.36 -4.36
C GLU A 58 12.85 -10.80 -3.75
N ALA A 59 12.70 -10.94 -2.43
CA ALA A 59 11.59 -10.33 -1.70
C ALA A 59 12.08 -9.00 -1.09
N VAL A 60 11.71 -7.90 -1.74
CA VAL A 60 12.06 -6.53 -1.30
C VAL A 60 11.18 -6.17 -0.10
N SER A 61 11.81 -5.69 0.99
CA SER A 61 11.07 -5.16 2.13
C SER A 61 10.36 -3.86 1.75
N GLY A 62 9.04 -3.83 1.91
CA GLY A 62 8.22 -2.70 1.49
C GLY A 62 7.15 -2.32 2.50
N VAL A 63 6.52 -1.19 2.25
CA VAL A 63 5.31 -0.68 2.92
C VAL A 63 4.58 0.27 1.99
N GLU A 64 3.27 0.32 2.07
CA GLU A 64 2.48 1.41 1.50
C GLU A 64 1.91 2.26 2.63
N LEU A 65 2.48 3.46 2.86
CA LEU A 65 2.01 4.38 3.87
C LEU A 65 0.83 5.21 3.36
N THR A 66 -0.28 5.16 4.11
CA THR A 66 -1.45 6.01 3.85
C THR A 66 -1.21 7.41 4.39
N SER A 67 -1.19 8.40 3.51
CA SER A 67 -0.81 9.79 3.77
C SER A 67 -1.91 10.77 3.44
N ARG A 68 -1.84 11.99 3.99
CA ARG A 68 -2.77 13.09 3.72
C ARG A 68 -2.08 14.25 3.04
N TYR A 69 -2.64 14.67 1.90
CA TYR A 69 -2.31 15.90 1.18
C TYR A 69 -3.60 16.48 0.56
N GLY A 70 -4.41 17.17 1.38
CA GLY A 70 -5.77 17.57 0.97
C GLY A 70 -6.73 16.39 0.72
N ARG A 71 -6.19 15.26 0.31
CA ARG A 71 -6.83 13.96 0.06
C ARG A 71 -5.95 12.82 0.55
N THR A 72 -6.40 11.59 0.39
CA THR A 72 -5.56 10.40 0.64
C THR A 72 -4.58 10.23 -0.51
N ILE A 73 -3.30 10.11 -0.18
CA ILE A 73 -2.18 9.82 -1.08
C ILE A 73 -1.42 8.64 -0.48
N HIS A 74 -0.85 7.77 -1.31
CA HIS A 74 -0.05 6.66 -0.85
C HIS A 74 1.43 6.86 -1.22
N ILE A 75 2.32 6.53 -0.28
CA ILE A 75 3.77 6.53 -0.49
C ILE A 75 4.28 5.13 -0.23
N LEU A 76 4.83 4.52 -1.28
CA LEU A 76 5.54 3.25 -1.19
C LEU A 76 6.93 3.47 -0.61
N GLY A 77 7.34 2.58 0.26
CA GLY A 77 8.72 2.52 0.77
C GLY A 77 9.36 1.21 0.39
N TYR A 78 10.58 1.22 -0.16
CA TYR A 78 11.31 0.02 -0.54
C TYR A 78 12.64 -0.11 0.19
N TYR A 79 13.13 -1.35 0.35
CA TYR A 79 14.41 -1.67 0.99
C TYR A 79 14.53 -1.14 2.43
N LEU A 80 13.43 -1.10 3.14
CA LEU A 80 13.33 -0.61 4.52
C LEU A 80 14.15 -1.47 5.49
N ARG A 81 14.74 -0.82 6.49
CA ARG A 81 15.10 -1.48 7.75
C ARG A 81 13.81 -1.66 8.55
N THR A 82 13.19 -2.83 8.45
CA THR A 82 11.88 -3.12 9.07
C THR A 82 11.89 -3.01 10.59
N ASN A 83 13.06 -3.14 11.22
CA ASN A 83 13.28 -2.94 12.66
C ASN A 83 13.74 -1.51 13.03
N SER A 84 13.65 -0.54 12.12
CA SER A 84 13.96 0.86 12.40
C SER A 84 13.06 1.41 13.49
N PRO A 85 13.61 1.98 14.59
CA PRO A 85 12.78 2.50 15.68
C PRO A 85 11.82 3.62 15.26
N VAL A 86 12.17 4.42 14.24
CA VAL A 86 11.28 5.48 13.74
C VAL A 86 10.11 4.86 12.97
N LEU A 87 10.38 3.86 12.14
CA LEU A 87 9.33 3.17 11.39
C LEU A 87 8.38 2.43 12.34
N THR A 88 8.92 1.64 13.27
CA THR A 88 8.13 0.88 14.26
C THR A 88 7.21 1.80 15.05
N ARG A 89 7.75 2.86 15.70
CA ARG A 89 6.93 3.82 16.44
C ARG A 89 5.85 4.49 15.59
N THR A 90 6.16 4.76 14.32
CA THR A 90 5.18 5.38 13.41
C THR A 90 4.06 4.42 13.05
N LEU A 91 4.38 3.17 12.72
CA LEU A 91 3.40 2.13 12.40
C LEU A 91 2.53 1.79 13.62
N ASP A 92 3.13 1.65 14.80
CA ASP A 92 2.41 1.43 16.06
C ASP A 92 1.40 2.56 16.33
N ARG A 93 1.78 3.81 16.09
CA ARG A 93 0.86 4.94 16.22
C ARG A 93 -0.29 4.86 15.21
N ILE A 94 -0.01 4.55 13.94
CA ILE A 94 -1.06 4.41 12.91
C ILE A 94 -2.06 3.31 13.31
N ILE A 95 -1.56 2.17 13.80
CA ILE A 95 -2.39 1.05 14.25
C ILE A 95 -3.24 1.47 15.46
N SER A 96 -2.64 2.11 16.46
CA SER A 96 -3.33 2.56 17.68
C SER A 96 -4.45 3.56 17.37
N GLU A 97 -4.19 4.56 16.53
CA GLU A 97 -5.17 5.57 16.11
C GLU A 97 -6.31 4.94 15.29
N ARG A 98 -5.99 3.92 14.47
CA ARG A 98 -6.97 3.15 13.71
C ARG A 98 -7.87 2.33 14.63
N ASP A 99 -7.28 1.65 15.60
CA ASP A 99 -8.01 0.86 16.60
C ASP A 99 -8.96 1.75 17.42
N GLU A 100 -8.48 2.89 17.89
CA GLU A 100 -9.31 3.84 18.64
C GLU A 100 -10.51 4.33 17.81
N ARG A 101 -10.26 4.73 16.56
CA ARG A 101 -11.33 5.14 15.64
C ARG A 101 -12.35 4.00 15.41
N ASN A 102 -11.86 2.78 15.16
CA ASN A 102 -12.71 1.62 14.93
C ASN A 102 -13.56 1.26 16.15
N ARG A 103 -12.99 1.29 17.36
CA ARG A 103 -13.73 1.12 18.61
C ARG A 103 -14.81 2.19 18.80
N LYS A 104 -14.54 3.45 18.43
CA LYS A 104 -15.55 4.51 18.45
C LYS A 104 -16.69 4.22 17.47
N MET A 105 -16.37 3.79 16.23
CA MET A 105 -17.38 3.40 15.24
C MET A 105 -18.25 2.25 15.74
N ALA A 106 -17.68 1.19 16.27
CA ALA A 106 -18.43 0.05 16.81
C ALA A 106 -19.35 0.47 17.97
N ARG A 107 -18.86 1.33 18.89
CA ARG A 107 -19.69 1.88 19.98
C ARG A 107 -20.87 2.70 19.48
N MET A 108 -20.68 3.53 18.44
CA MET A 108 -21.76 4.30 17.85
C MET A 108 -22.82 3.39 17.24
N MET A 109 -22.41 2.35 16.53
CA MET A 109 -23.31 1.35 15.94
C MET A 109 -24.06 0.57 17.02
N ALA A 110 -23.36 0.11 18.07
CA ALA A 110 -23.96 -0.59 19.18
C ALA A 110 -25.00 0.27 19.93
N ALA A 111 -24.75 1.57 20.11
CA ALA A 111 -25.71 2.50 20.73
C ALA A 111 -27.01 2.65 19.92
N ASP A 112 -26.96 2.41 18.61
CA ASP A 112 -28.11 2.41 17.71
C ASP A 112 -28.73 0.99 17.54
N GLY A 113 -28.31 0.01 18.33
CA GLY A 113 -28.84 -1.35 18.31
C GLY A 113 -28.24 -2.26 17.21
N ILE A 114 -27.17 -1.84 16.53
CA ILE A 114 -26.45 -2.66 15.56
C ILE A 114 -25.43 -3.52 16.32
N ALA A 115 -25.60 -4.84 16.29
CA ALA A 115 -24.79 -5.79 17.03
C ALA A 115 -23.39 -5.96 16.39
N ILE A 116 -22.48 -5.00 16.66
CA ILE A 116 -21.07 -5.05 16.23
C ILE A 116 -20.18 -5.04 17.47
N ASP A 117 -19.36 -6.09 17.61
CA ASP A 117 -18.28 -6.19 18.60
C ASP A 117 -16.92 -6.06 17.89
N TYR A 118 -16.15 -5.03 18.27
CA TYR A 118 -14.85 -4.78 17.64
C TYR A 118 -13.79 -5.81 18.03
N ASP A 119 -13.86 -6.38 19.23
CA ASP A 119 -12.90 -7.39 19.66
C ASP A 119 -13.16 -8.72 18.97
N GLU A 120 -14.43 -9.08 18.72
CA GLU A 120 -14.80 -10.19 17.87
C GLU A 120 -14.31 -9.99 16.41
N MET A 121 -14.49 -8.78 15.87
CA MET A 121 -13.95 -8.43 14.56
C MET A 121 -12.42 -8.61 14.50
N LYS A 122 -11.67 -8.23 15.56
CA LYS A 122 -10.22 -8.44 15.64
C LYS A 122 -9.85 -9.91 15.66
N CYS A 123 -10.56 -10.74 16.37
CA CYS A 123 -10.36 -12.19 16.38
C CYS A 123 -10.56 -12.80 14.98
N ARG A 124 -11.55 -12.29 14.25
CA ARG A 124 -11.96 -12.82 12.94
C ARG A 124 -11.11 -12.30 11.77
N PHE A 125 -10.79 -11.01 11.75
CA PHE A 125 -10.15 -10.34 10.61
C PHE A 125 -8.68 -9.94 10.87
N GLY A 126 -8.15 -10.22 12.05
CA GLY A 126 -6.78 -9.86 12.42
C GLY A 126 -6.63 -8.40 12.86
N SER A 127 -5.37 -7.92 12.88
CA SER A 127 -5.03 -6.61 13.45
C SER A 127 -5.29 -5.41 12.51
N SER A 128 -5.41 -5.65 11.21
CA SER A 128 -5.54 -4.56 10.22
C SER A 128 -6.99 -4.33 9.78
N ILE A 129 -7.87 -3.97 10.73
CA ILE A 129 -9.28 -3.72 10.43
C ILE A 129 -9.48 -2.34 9.81
N GLY A 130 -10.11 -2.31 8.64
CA GLY A 130 -10.60 -1.11 7.96
C GLY A 130 -12.11 -1.06 7.83
N ARG A 131 -12.65 0.02 7.27
CA ARG A 131 -14.08 0.18 6.98
C ARG A 131 -14.68 -0.95 6.11
N PRO A 132 -13.96 -1.56 5.14
CA PRO A 132 -14.51 -2.70 4.41
C PRO A 132 -14.93 -3.87 5.30
N HIS A 133 -14.23 -4.11 6.41
CA HIS A 133 -14.59 -5.15 7.37
C HIS A 133 -15.90 -4.83 8.10
N PHE A 134 -16.12 -3.55 8.48
CA PHE A 134 -17.42 -3.11 8.98
C PHE A 134 -18.53 -3.31 7.94
N GLY A 135 -18.23 -2.97 6.66
CA GLY A 135 -19.18 -3.22 5.57
C GLY A 135 -19.57 -4.68 5.44
N ARG A 136 -18.61 -5.62 5.54
CA ARG A 136 -18.89 -7.06 5.54
C ARG A 136 -19.79 -7.47 6.70
N VAL A 137 -19.51 -6.99 7.90
CA VAL A 137 -20.36 -7.30 9.07
C VAL A 137 -21.76 -6.74 8.90
N LEU A 138 -21.93 -5.54 8.36
CA LEU A 138 -23.25 -4.96 8.06
C LEU A 138 -24.04 -5.79 7.04
N VAL A 139 -23.37 -6.33 6.02
CA VAL A 139 -24.00 -7.27 5.05
C VAL A 139 -24.41 -8.56 5.74
N GLU A 140 -23.56 -9.16 6.56
CA GLU A 140 -23.85 -10.39 7.30
C GLU A 140 -25.02 -10.21 8.28
N LEU A 141 -25.18 -9.03 8.86
CA LEU A 141 -26.32 -8.67 9.71
C LEU A 141 -27.62 -8.37 8.91
N GLY A 142 -27.57 -8.43 7.58
CA GLY A 142 -28.70 -8.13 6.71
C GLY A 142 -29.08 -6.64 6.67
N LEU A 143 -28.19 -5.74 7.11
CA LEU A 143 -28.40 -4.30 7.13
C LEU A 143 -27.99 -3.62 5.82
N ALA A 144 -27.20 -4.29 4.99
CA ALA A 144 -26.78 -3.84 3.68
C ALA A 144 -26.79 -5.01 2.67
N GLU A 145 -27.04 -4.70 1.40
CA GLU A 145 -27.07 -5.69 0.31
C GLU A 145 -25.67 -6.05 -0.19
N SER A 146 -24.74 -5.12 -0.06
CA SER A 146 -23.33 -5.27 -0.46
C SER A 146 -22.43 -4.39 0.41
N VAL A 147 -21.13 -4.63 0.34
CA VAL A 147 -20.14 -3.77 1.02
C VAL A 147 -20.24 -2.33 0.49
N GLN A 148 -20.51 -2.13 -0.82
CA GLN A 148 -20.72 -0.78 -1.37
C GLN A 148 -21.97 -0.12 -0.78
N ASP A 149 -23.09 -0.83 -0.69
CA ASP A 149 -24.33 -0.32 -0.05
C ASP A 149 -24.09 0.04 1.42
N ALA A 150 -23.27 -0.77 2.14
CA ALA A 150 -22.87 -0.45 3.52
C ALA A 150 -22.06 0.86 3.60
N PHE A 151 -21.16 1.11 2.64
CA PHE A 151 -20.45 2.39 2.55
C PHE A 151 -21.41 3.53 2.34
N ASP A 152 -22.26 3.46 1.31
CA ASP A 152 -23.15 4.53 0.89
C ASP A 152 -24.15 4.93 1.98
N ARG A 153 -24.60 3.98 2.79
CA ARG A 153 -25.63 4.19 3.79
C ARG A 153 -25.11 4.44 5.22
N TYR A 154 -23.93 3.91 5.57
CA TYR A 154 -23.51 3.84 6.99
C TYR A 154 -22.13 4.43 7.27
N ILE A 155 -21.12 4.17 6.43
CA ILE A 155 -19.71 4.33 6.79
C ILE A 155 -18.87 5.18 5.82
N GLU A 156 -19.46 5.73 4.74
CA GLU A 156 -18.78 6.69 3.85
C GLU A 156 -18.80 8.10 4.46
N LYS A 157 -17.95 8.99 3.94
CA LYS A 157 -17.87 10.38 4.39
C LYS A 157 -19.25 11.07 4.28
N GLY A 158 -19.69 11.62 5.41
CA GLY A 158 -21.02 12.23 5.53
C GLY A 158 -22.07 11.31 6.16
N GLN A 159 -21.80 10.02 6.26
CA GLN A 159 -22.71 9.06 6.90
C GLN A 159 -22.54 9.02 8.40
N ARG A 160 -23.57 8.48 9.09
CA ARG A 160 -23.73 8.52 10.55
C ARG A 160 -22.54 7.92 11.31
N TYR A 161 -21.95 6.82 10.83
CA TYR A 161 -20.87 6.12 11.52
C TYR A 161 -19.50 6.42 10.90
N TYR A 162 -19.40 7.41 10.01
CA TYR A 162 -18.11 7.84 9.50
C TYR A 162 -17.33 8.60 10.57
N LEU A 163 -16.14 8.11 10.86
CA LEU A 163 -15.13 8.84 11.61
C LEU A 163 -13.87 9.00 10.74
N PRO A 164 -13.30 10.20 10.68
CA PRO A 164 -12.07 10.43 9.92
C PRO A 164 -10.94 9.58 10.49
N ARG A 165 -10.10 9.05 9.61
CA ARG A 165 -8.89 8.33 9.99
C ARG A 165 -7.78 9.34 10.27
N TRP A 166 -7.04 9.14 11.36
CA TRP A 166 -5.74 9.79 11.52
C TRP A 166 -4.77 9.24 10.45
N MET A 167 -4.05 10.11 9.78
CA MET A 167 -3.08 9.76 8.75
C MET A 167 -1.83 10.60 8.92
N LEU A 168 -0.69 10.07 8.55
CA LEU A 168 0.52 10.86 8.40
C LEU A 168 0.29 11.99 7.38
N SER A 169 0.98 13.10 7.55
CA SER A 169 1.17 14.02 6.43
C SER A 169 2.08 13.36 5.38
N ILE A 170 1.98 13.78 4.13
CA ILE A 170 2.78 13.19 3.05
C ILE A 170 4.28 13.41 3.27
N GLU A 171 4.65 14.58 3.81
CA GLU A 171 6.02 14.93 4.18
C GLU A 171 6.58 13.91 5.18
N ARG A 172 5.81 13.66 6.25
CA ARG A 172 6.24 12.74 7.29
C ARG A 172 6.35 11.31 6.79
N SER A 173 5.50 10.90 5.85
CA SER A 173 5.59 9.57 5.23
C SER A 173 6.89 9.39 4.43
N VAL A 174 7.26 10.38 3.62
CA VAL A 174 8.52 10.39 2.87
C VAL A 174 9.72 10.35 3.82
N GLU A 175 9.72 11.21 4.86
CA GLU A 175 10.79 11.27 5.86
C GLU A 175 10.96 9.95 6.62
N VAL A 176 9.86 9.36 7.11
CA VAL A 176 9.90 8.08 7.87
C VAL A 176 10.51 6.95 7.03
N ILE A 177 10.14 6.86 5.76
CA ILE A 177 10.73 5.88 4.85
C ILE A 177 12.24 6.11 4.70
N ARG A 178 12.67 7.35 4.53
CA ARG A 178 14.09 7.70 4.43
C ARG A 178 14.86 7.43 5.71
N GLU A 179 14.33 7.83 6.86
CA GLU A 179 14.92 7.58 8.19
C GLU A 179 15.03 6.07 8.47
N ALA A 180 14.10 5.27 7.93
CA ALA A 180 14.19 3.82 7.95
C ALA A 180 15.22 3.25 6.94
N GLY A 181 15.92 4.10 6.19
CA GLY A 181 16.92 3.72 5.19
C GLY A 181 16.33 3.20 3.88
N GLY A 182 15.04 3.46 3.66
CA GLY A 182 14.31 3.06 2.47
C GLY A 182 14.26 4.13 1.37
N VAL A 183 13.66 3.76 0.27
CA VAL A 183 13.44 4.60 -0.93
C VAL A 183 11.95 4.94 -1.00
N PRO A 184 11.54 6.22 -0.78
CA PRO A 184 10.15 6.63 -0.91
C PRO A 184 9.79 6.85 -2.39
N VAL A 185 8.62 6.34 -2.76
CA VAL A 185 8.08 6.34 -4.12
C VAL A 185 6.62 6.75 -4.09
N LEU A 186 6.20 7.67 -4.96
CA LEU A 186 4.80 8.06 -5.11
C LEU A 186 4.01 6.92 -5.78
N ALA A 187 3.03 6.36 -5.09
CA ALA A 187 2.20 5.27 -5.58
C ALA A 187 1.16 5.77 -6.59
N HIS A 188 0.84 4.97 -7.58
CA HIS A 188 -0.28 5.09 -8.54
C HIS A 188 -0.83 6.52 -8.79
N PRO A 189 -0.01 7.48 -9.30
CA PRO A 189 -0.34 8.92 -9.34
C PRO A 189 -1.66 9.27 -10.02
N PHE A 190 -2.07 8.58 -11.10
CA PHE A 190 -3.34 8.86 -11.78
C PHE A 190 -4.58 8.42 -11.00
N GLN A 191 -4.43 7.53 -9.99
CA GLN A 191 -5.57 7.16 -9.14
C GLN A 191 -6.08 8.33 -8.30
N TYR A 192 -5.27 9.38 -8.14
CA TYR A 192 -5.67 10.59 -7.44
C TYR A 192 -6.54 11.52 -8.27
N LYS A 193 -6.68 11.27 -9.59
CA LYS A 193 -7.51 12.08 -10.51
C LYS A 193 -7.22 13.58 -10.37
N LEU A 194 -5.92 13.90 -10.34
CA LEU A 194 -5.43 15.28 -10.31
C LEU A 194 -5.27 15.81 -11.74
N GLU A 195 -5.54 17.09 -11.93
CA GLU A 195 -5.10 17.80 -13.12
C GLU A 195 -3.57 17.85 -13.16
N GLU A 196 -2.99 17.97 -14.37
CA GLU A 196 -1.53 17.92 -14.56
C GLU A 196 -0.76 18.88 -13.64
N SER A 197 -1.21 20.12 -13.54
CA SER A 197 -0.55 21.14 -12.69
C SER A 197 -0.55 20.74 -11.20
N ALA A 198 -1.64 20.14 -10.72
CA ALA A 198 -1.75 19.69 -9.35
C ALA A 198 -0.92 18.42 -9.10
N LEU A 199 -0.79 17.53 -10.09
CA LEU A 199 0.10 16.37 -10.02
C LEU A 199 1.57 16.80 -9.94
N ARG A 200 1.98 17.77 -10.77
CA ARG A 200 3.34 18.32 -10.72
C ARG A 200 3.64 18.98 -9.36
N GLN A 201 2.73 19.78 -8.83
CA GLN A 201 2.86 20.36 -7.48
C GLN A 201 2.98 19.29 -6.39
N LEU A 202 2.21 18.19 -6.47
CA LEU A 202 2.32 17.07 -5.55
C LEU A 202 3.70 16.41 -5.62
N ILE A 203 4.22 16.16 -6.83
CA ILE A 203 5.55 15.57 -7.04
C ILE A 203 6.63 16.48 -6.48
N GLU A 204 6.63 17.76 -6.83
CA GLU A 204 7.58 18.77 -6.35
C GLU A 204 7.57 18.86 -4.84
N HIS A 205 6.38 18.94 -4.24
CA HIS A 205 6.22 18.95 -2.78
C HIS A 205 6.82 17.70 -2.12
N CYS A 206 6.57 16.50 -2.68
CA CYS A 206 7.17 15.27 -2.16
C CYS A 206 8.70 15.25 -2.34
N MET A 207 9.22 15.81 -3.44
CA MET A 207 10.65 15.89 -3.72
C MET A 207 11.38 16.81 -2.73
N ASP A 208 10.76 17.91 -2.31
CA ASP A 208 11.30 18.80 -1.27
C ASP A 208 11.53 18.08 0.06
N HIS A 209 10.78 16.98 0.31
CA HIS A 209 10.93 16.11 1.46
C HIS A 209 11.73 14.83 1.17
N GLY A 210 12.18 14.64 -0.07
CA GLY A 210 13.12 13.61 -0.47
C GLY A 210 12.49 12.38 -1.12
N LEU A 211 11.38 12.53 -1.84
CA LEU A 211 10.88 11.52 -2.77
C LEU A 211 11.96 11.15 -3.77
N LEU A 212 12.09 9.87 -4.09
CA LEU A 212 13.15 9.35 -4.95
C LEU A 212 12.63 8.57 -6.16
N GLY A 213 11.35 8.23 -6.19
CA GLY A 213 10.78 7.48 -7.30
C GLY A 213 9.28 7.71 -7.47
N MET A 214 8.75 7.17 -8.54
CA MET A 214 7.33 7.23 -8.88
C MET A 214 6.88 5.94 -9.56
N GLU A 215 5.68 5.47 -9.21
CA GLU A 215 5.08 4.31 -9.86
C GLU A 215 4.54 4.72 -11.23
N CYS A 216 5.24 4.26 -12.28
CA CYS A 216 4.97 4.60 -13.68
C CYS A 216 4.19 3.51 -14.41
N ARG A 217 4.24 2.25 -13.94
CA ARG A 217 3.45 1.13 -14.45
C ARG A 217 2.57 0.57 -13.36
N TYR A 218 1.29 0.56 -13.61
CA TYR A 218 0.26 0.14 -12.66
C TYR A 218 -0.85 -0.60 -13.40
N SER A 219 -1.50 -1.55 -12.73
CA SER A 219 -2.50 -2.45 -13.32
C SER A 219 -3.60 -1.77 -14.14
N LEU A 220 -4.00 -0.57 -13.75
CA LEU A 220 -5.10 0.17 -14.36
C LEU A 220 -4.64 1.25 -15.35
N TYR A 221 -3.34 1.29 -15.68
CA TYR A 221 -2.81 2.24 -16.65
C TYR A 221 -2.69 1.60 -18.02
N ASP A 222 -3.07 2.35 -19.04
CA ASP A 222 -2.73 2.05 -20.42
C ASP A 222 -1.26 2.45 -20.74
N GLU A 223 -0.82 2.13 -21.94
CA GLU A 223 0.57 2.42 -22.34
C GLU A 223 0.82 3.93 -22.47
N GLU A 224 -0.17 4.73 -22.91
CA GLU A 224 -0.05 6.19 -23.02
C GLU A 224 0.16 6.82 -21.64
N GLN A 225 -0.63 6.42 -20.66
CA GLN A 225 -0.51 6.85 -19.27
C GLN A 225 0.85 6.44 -18.69
N SER A 226 1.30 5.22 -18.95
CA SER A 226 2.59 4.71 -18.49
C SER A 226 3.75 5.49 -19.12
N GLN A 227 3.71 5.79 -20.41
CA GLN A 227 4.73 6.58 -21.10
C GLN A 227 4.77 8.03 -20.60
N TYR A 228 3.61 8.63 -20.36
CA TYR A 228 3.53 9.97 -19.75
C TYR A 228 4.24 10.01 -18.38
N LEU A 229 3.94 9.05 -17.49
CA LEU A 229 4.57 8.99 -16.17
C LEU A 229 6.07 8.69 -16.25
N LEU A 230 6.50 7.87 -17.20
CA LEU A 230 7.93 7.62 -17.45
C LEU A 230 8.66 8.89 -17.91
N ALA A 231 8.05 9.68 -18.80
CA ALA A 231 8.59 10.96 -19.22
C ALA A 231 8.67 11.95 -18.05
N LEU A 232 7.62 11.99 -17.22
CA LEU A 232 7.56 12.85 -16.05
C LEU A 232 8.59 12.43 -14.98
N ALA A 233 8.74 11.12 -14.72
CA ALA A 233 9.77 10.61 -13.82
C ALA A 233 11.17 10.98 -14.29
N LYS A 234 11.44 10.87 -15.58
CA LYS A 234 12.71 11.29 -16.19
C LYS A 234 12.95 12.81 -16.05
N GLU A 235 11.93 13.63 -16.27
CA GLU A 235 12.00 15.09 -16.13
C GLU A 235 12.41 15.49 -14.70
N TYR A 236 11.83 14.84 -13.70
CA TYR A 236 12.12 15.09 -12.28
C TYR A 236 13.31 14.29 -11.71
N GLY A 237 13.96 13.43 -12.49
CA GLY A 237 15.06 12.59 -12.02
C GLY A 237 14.63 11.52 -11.02
N LEU A 238 13.36 11.10 -11.05
CA LEU A 238 12.79 10.06 -10.20
C LEU A 238 13.01 8.67 -10.82
N VAL A 239 13.28 7.67 -9.99
CA VAL A 239 13.37 6.26 -10.43
C VAL A 239 11.98 5.72 -10.71
N PRO A 240 11.73 5.14 -11.91
CA PRO A 240 10.45 4.52 -12.20
C PRO A 240 10.31 3.19 -11.45
N THR A 241 9.10 2.93 -10.94
CA THR A 241 8.69 1.64 -10.40
C THR A 241 7.35 1.20 -11.00
N GLY A 242 6.90 0.02 -10.63
CA GLY A 242 5.59 -0.46 -11.04
C GLY A 242 5.20 -1.73 -10.31
N GLY A 243 3.90 -1.99 -10.29
CA GLY A 243 3.35 -3.17 -9.65
C GLY A 243 1.87 -3.38 -9.93
N SER A 244 1.42 -4.57 -9.56
CA SER A 244 0.06 -5.01 -9.86
C SER A 244 -1.00 -4.48 -8.89
N ASP A 245 -0.61 -4.04 -7.72
CA ASP A 245 -1.54 -3.78 -6.61
C ASP A 245 -2.41 -5.01 -6.29
N TYR A 246 -1.75 -6.18 -6.35
CA TYR A 246 -2.36 -7.48 -6.11
C TYR A 246 -2.87 -7.60 -4.68
N HIS A 247 -4.10 -8.13 -4.51
CA HIS A 247 -4.74 -8.36 -3.21
C HIS A 247 -5.35 -9.77 -3.09
N GLY A 248 -4.96 -10.69 -4.00
CA GLY A 248 -5.56 -12.02 -4.04
C GLY A 248 -7.05 -11.98 -4.37
N ALA A 249 -7.85 -12.73 -3.63
CA ALA A 249 -9.31 -12.83 -3.87
C ALA A 249 -10.08 -11.52 -3.57
N ASN A 250 -9.47 -10.54 -2.88
CA ASN A 250 -10.13 -9.25 -2.62
C ASN A 250 -10.17 -8.34 -3.86
N LYS A 251 -9.22 -8.52 -4.80
CA LYS A 251 -9.23 -7.87 -6.12
C LYS A 251 -8.97 -8.92 -7.22
N PRO A 252 -9.93 -9.83 -7.50
CA PRO A 252 -9.70 -11.00 -8.36
C PRO A 252 -9.39 -10.65 -9.83
N HIS A 253 -9.65 -9.42 -10.23
CA HIS A 253 -9.34 -8.90 -11.57
C HIS A 253 -7.89 -8.41 -11.71
N LEU A 254 -7.12 -8.34 -10.62
CA LEU A 254 -5.71 -7.96 -10.61
C LEU A 254 -4.84 -9.18 -10.33
N ALA A 255 -4.17 -9.68 -11.36
CA ALA A 255 -3.28 -10.83 -11.23
C ALA A 255 -1.87 -10.41 -10.85
N LEU A 256 -1.20 -11.19 -10.02
CA LEU A 256 0.20 -11.00 -9.65
C LEU A 256 1.10 -10.93 -10.90
N GLY A 257 1.95 -9.93 -10.98
CA GLY A 257 2.93 -9.74 -12.06
C GLY A 257 2.36 -9.22 -13.38
N SER A 258 1.04 -9.35 -13.61
CA SER A 258 0.41 -8.95 -14.88
C SER A 258 -0.78 -8.00 -14.75
N GLY A 259 -1.23 -7.73 -13.52
CA GLY A 259 -2.35 -6.81 -13.28
C GLY A 259 -3.62 -7.24 -13.99
N THR A 260 -4.16 -6.37 -14.85
CA THR A 260 -5.30 -6.69 -15.73
C THR A 260 -4.89 -7.51 -16.97
N GLY A 261 -3.64 -7.99 -17.03
CA GLY A 261 -3.11 -8.82 -18.12
C GLY A 261 -2.11 -8.12 -19.03
N GLN A 262 -1.90 -6.81 -18.89
CA GLN A 262 -0.99 -6.01 -19.74
C GLN A 262 0.19 -5.42 -18.97
N LEU A 263 0.20 -5.52 -17.66
CA LEU A 263 1.28 -4.99 -16.85
C LEU A 263 2.58 -5.76 -17.13
N CYS A 264 3.65 -5.01 -17.40
CA CYS A 264 4.99 -5.55 -17.60
C CYS A 264 5.99 -4.60 -16.97
N VAL A 265 6.53 -4.95 -15.79
CA VAL A 265 7.53 -4.14 -15.08
C VAL A 265 8.91 -4.75 -15.29
N PRO A 266 9.84 -4.06 -16.00
CA PRO A 266 11.16 -4.62 -16.31
C PRO A 266 12.01 -4.84 -15.06
N ALA A 267 12.67 -5.99 -14.93
CA ALA A 267 13.58 -6.26 -13.82
C ALA A 267 14.78 -5.28 -13.77
N ALA A 268 15.12 -4.65 -14.87
CA ALA A 268 16.16 -3.62 -14.93
C ALA A 268 15.87 -2.40 -14.04
N TRP A 269 14.61 -2.15 -13.67
CA TRP A 269 14.24 -1.05 -12.77
C TRP A 269 14.62 -1.31 -11.31
N LEU A 270 14.94 -2.55 -10.96
CA LEU A 270 15.32 -2.90 -9.60
C LEU A 270 16.72 -2.36 -9.21
N GLU A 271 17.66 -2.34 -10.15
CA GLU A 271 19.05 -1.92 -9.87
C GLU A 271 19.16 -0.44 -9.46
N PRO A 272 18.57 0.53 -10.18
CA PRO A 272 18.55 1.93 -9.73
C PRO A 272 17.91 2.10 -8.34
N LEU A 273 16.82 1.37 -8.06
CA LEU A 273 16.14 1.40 -6.78
C LEU A 273 17.03 0.87 -5.65
N ARG A 274 17.76 -0.24 -5.90
CA ARG A 274 18.71 -0.83 -4.95
C ARG A 274 19.90 0.10 -4.68
N ALA A 275 20.42 0.76 -5.71
CA ALA A 275 21.52 1.72 -5.59
C ALA A 275 21.13 2.92 -4.69
N LEU A 276 19.90 3.44 -4.82
CA LEU A 276 19.38 4.50 -3.94
C LEU A 276 19.29 4.04 -2.48
N ALA A 277 18.80 2.82 -2.23
CA ALA A 277 18.72 2.26 -0.88
C ALA A 277 20.10 2.12 -0.22
N THR A 278 21.11 1.74 -0.99
CA THR A 278 22.48 1.62 -0.49
C THR A 278 23.08 2.99 -0.14
N SER A 279 22.86 4.00 -0.98
CA SER A 279 23.33 5.38 -0.72
C SER A 279 22.64 6.03 0.48
N THR A 280 21.37 5.73 0.72
CA THR A 280 20.61 6.23 1.87
C THR A 280 21.13 5.61 3.20
N LYS A 281 21.56 4.35 3.17
CA LYS A 281 22.13 3.66 4.36
C LYS A 281 23.52 4.18 4.77
N MET A 282 24.25 4.83 3.86
CA MET A 282 25.61 5.35 4.12
C MET A 282 25.64 6.80 4.62
N ARG A 283 24.50 7.48 4.71
CA ARG A 283 24.45 8.82 5.33
C ARG A 283 24.22 8.66 6.84
N PRO A 284 25.15 9.17 7.68
CA PRO A 284 25.07 9.07 9.14
C PRO A 284 23.90 9.87 9.72
#